data_2a0104f584217efe197c037c27e688a0
#
_entry.id   2a0104f584217efe197c037c27e688a0
#
_cell.length_a   1.000
_cell.length_b   1.000
_cell.length_c   1.000
_cell.angle_alpha   90.00
_cell.angle_beta   90.00
_cell.angle_gamma   90.00
#
_symmetry.space_group_name_H-M   'P 1'
#
loop_
_entity.id
_entity.type
_entity.pdbx_description
1 polymer ?
#
loop_
_entity_poly.entity_id
_entity_poly.type
_entity_poly.pdbx_seq_one_letter_code
_entity_poly.pdbx_strand_id
1 'polypeptide(L)'
;MKKILILGGTYFQIPAIRYAKSKGYYVVTCDYLPNNPGHKLADEYYNISTTDKEKVLDLASSLHVDGILCFASDPAAPTSAYVSEKLGLPGNSFDKICLFGEKHLWRQFLRENGFNVPKAKSYFDIQEVDVDDWEYPVMVKPVDSSGSKGISKVFDKDGLTDAFHFALSYSRLKIVLIEEFIEKVGPQIGGDGFFGTSRLEFVCYGDQVVDNSINGYVPCGMKFPSLLSASLKERITNEIERAISLSGLKKLSFNLEVMVDKNDKIYLMELGPRNGGN
;
A
#
# COMPACT_ATOMS: atom_id res chain seq x y z
N MET A 1 -0.05 -26.15 -19.33
CA MET A 1 -0.82 -24.92 -19.03
C MET A 1 -0.14 -24.27 -17.83
N LYS A 2 0.18 -22.98 -17.90
CA LYS A 2 0.82 -22.28 -16.77
C LYS A 2 -0.17 -22.07 -15.64
N LYS A 3 0.28 -22.25 -14.41
CA LYS A 3 -0.52 -22.12 -13.18
C LYS A 3 -0.14 -20.84 -12.43
N ILE A 4 -1.13 -20.02 -12.05
CA ILE A 4 -0.93 -18.81 -11.28
C ILE A 4 -1.73 -18.88 -9.98
N LEU A 5 -1.08 -18.54 -8.85
CA LEU A 5 -1.72 -18.35 -7.57
C LEU A 5 -2.06 -16.86 -7.37
N ILE A 6 -3.33 -16.54 -7.19
CA ILE A 6 -3.80 -15.19 -6.90
C ILE A 6 -4.20 -15.12 -5.42
N LEU A 7 -3.58 -14.19 -4.69
CA LEU A 7 -3.86 -13.97 -3.28
C LEU A 7 -5.12 -13.11 -3.11
N GLY A 8 -6.15 -13.71 -2.50
CA GLY A 8 -7.46 -13.11 -2.32
C GLY A 8 -8.49 -13.60 -3.35
N GLY A 9 -9.76 -13.36 -3.03
CA GLY A 9 -10.88 -13.76 -3.88
C GLY A 9 -12.05 -12.78 -3.82
N THR A 10 -11.86 -11.57 -3.31
CA THR A 10 -12.90 -10.54 -3.22
C THR A 10 -13.31 -10.01 -4.61
N TYR A 11 -14.25 -9.10 -4.66
CA TYR A 11 -14.62 -8.40 -5.88
C TYR A 11 -13.43 -7.73 -6.58
N PHE A 12 -12.46 -7.26 -5.80
CA PHE A 12 -11.29 -6.56 -6.33
C PHE A 12 -10.36 -7.48 -7.14
N GLN A 13 -10.27 -8.77 -6.82
CA GLN A 13 -9.44 -9.72 -7.56
C GLN A 13 -10.12 -10.29 -8.82
N ILE A 14 -11.44 -10.11 -8.98
CA ILE A 14 -12.19 -10.63 -10.14
C ILE A 14 -11.59 -10.21 -11.49
N PRO A 15 -11.19 -8.94 -11.71
CA PRO A 15 -10.59 -8.54 -13.00
C PRO A 15 -9.30 -9.32 -13.31
N ALA A 16 -8.43 -9.52 -12.30
CA ALA A 16 -7.19 -10.27 -12.48
C ALA A 16 -7.46 -11.76 -12.77
N ILE A 17 -8.39 -12.38 -12.04
CA ILE A 17 -8.80 -13.77 -12.25
C ILE A 17 -9.34 -13.96 -13.68
N ARG A 18 -10.28 -13.11 -14.10
CA ARG A 18 -10.85 -13.17 -15.46
C ARG A 18 -9.78 -12.98 -16.54
N TYR A 19 -8.88 -12.02 -16.35
CA TYR A 19 -7.81 -11.77 -17.29
C TYR A 19 -6.86 -12.98 -17.39
N ALA A 20 -6.43 -13.54 -16.27
CA ALA A 20 -5.58 -14.73 -16.25
C ALA A 20 -6.27 -15.92 -16.96
N LYS A 21 -7.55 -16.16 -16.70
CA LYS A 21 -8.34 -17.20 -17.38
C LYS A 21 -8.42 -16.94 -18.89
N SER A 22 -8.65 -15.70 -19.33
CA SER A 22 -8.71 -15.35 -20.75
C SER A 22 -7.38 -15.57 -21.50
N LYS A 23 -6.26 -15.59 -20.76
CA LYS A 23 -4.92 -15.90 -21.28
C LYS A 23 -4.56 -17.40 -21.19
N GLY A 24 -5.49 -18.23 -20.78
CA GLY A 24 -5.29 -19.68 -20.70
C GLY A 24 -4.49 -20.14 -19.49
N TYR A 25 -4.38 -19.33 -18.44
CA TYR A 25 -3.77 -19.78 -17.18
C TYR A 25 -4.74 -20.66 -16.39
N TYR A 26 -4.18 -21.63 -15.68
CA TYR A 26 -4.86 -22.31 -14.61
C TYR A 26 -4.77 -21.43 -13.35
N VAL A 27 -5.91 -20.95 -12.85
CA VAL A 27 -5.96 -19.97 -11.78
C VAL A 27 -6.32 -20.64 -10.47
N VAL A 28 -5.43 -20.51 -9.49
CA VAL A 28 -5.67 -20.90 -8.11
C VAL A 28 -5.84 -19.65 -7.26
N THR A 29 -6.78 -19.65 -6.34
CA THR A 29 -6.94 -18.59 -5.35
C THR A 29 -6.78 -19.11 -3.93
N CYS A 30 -6.25 -18.26 -3.01
CA CYS A 30 -6.31 -18.56 -1.57
C CYS A 30 -6.76 -17.32 -0.79
N ASP A 31 -7.58 -17.56 0.23
CA ASP A 31 -8.08 -16.54 1.16
C ASP A 31 -8.67 -17.27 2.38
N TYR A 32 -8.71 -16.62 3.54
CA TYR A 32 -9.38 -17.19 4.72
C TYR A 32 -10.91 -17.06 4.68
N LEU A 33 -11.46 -16.27 3.76
CA LEU A 33 -12.90 -16.07 3.55
C LEU A 33 -13.40 -16.93 2.39
N PRO A 34 -14.01 -18.11 2.66
CA PRO A 34 -14.34 -19.09 1.62
C PRO A 34 -15.45 -18.64 0.66
N ASN A 35 -16.25 -17.67 1.07
CA ASN A 35 -17.42 -17.23 0.28
C ASN A 35 -17.12 -16.06 -0.66
N ASN A 36 -15.86 -15.65 -0.78
CA ASN A 36 -15.48 -14.58 -1.68
C ASN A 36 -15.81 -14.92 -3.15
N PRO A 37 -16.41 -13.99 -3.91
CA PRO A 37 -16.97 -14.27 -5.22
C PRO A 37 -15.94 -14.67 -6.28
N GLY A 38 -14.70 -14.22 -6.14
CA GLY A 38 -13.60 -14.55 -7.05
C GLY A 38 -13.24 -16.04 -7.04
N HIS A 39 -13.43 -16.74 -5.92
CA HIS A 39 -13.13 -18.18 -5.83
C HIS A 39 -13.96 -19.02 -6.81
N LYS A 40 -15.20 -18.60 -7.09
CA LYS A 40 -16.09 -19.28 -8.04
C LYS A 40 -15.64 -19.15 -9.50
N LEU A 41 -14.74 -18.22 -9.77
CA LEU A 41 -14.19 -17.97 -11.11
C LEU A 41 -12.83 -18.61 -11.33
N ALA A 42 -12.15 -18.98 -10.24
CA ALA A 42 -10.90 -19.72 -10.26
C ALA A 42 -11.12 -21.22 -10.59
N ASP A 43 -10.04 -21.92 -10.93
CA ASP A 43 -10.08 -23.38 -11.14
C ASP A 43 -10.03 -24.11 -9.79
N GLU A 44 -9.29 -23.55 -8.83
CA GLU A 44 -9.17 -24.09 -7.48
C GLU A 44 -9.15 -22.97 -6.43
N TYR A 45 -9.59 -23.33 -5.21
CA TYR A 45 -9.55 -22.44 -4.05
C TYR A 45 -9.00 -23.20 -2.84
N TYR A 46 -8.17 -22.50 -2.05
CA TYR A 46 -7.63 -23.00 -0.78
C TYR A 46 -7.91 -22.01 0.36
N ASN A 47 -8.40 -22.55 1.49
CA ASN A 47 -8.67 -21.74 2.68
C ASN A 47 -7.37 -21.49 3.47
N ILE A 48 -6.59 -20.52 3.02
CA ILE A 48 -5.33 -20.10 3.63
C ILE A 48 -5.31 -18.58 3.65
N SER A 49 -4.97 -18.00 4.81
CA SER A 49 -4.81 -16.54 4.92
C SER A 49 -3.73 -16.03 3.97
N THR A 50 -4.02 -14.98 3.23
CA THR A 50 -3.07 -14.32 2.32
C THR A 50 -1.87 -13.67 3.05
N THR A 51 -1.93 -13.57 4.38
CA THR A 51 -0.84 -13.04 5.23
C THR A 51 -0.01 -14.12 5.92
N ASP A 52 -0.42 -15.40 5.81
CA ASP A 52 0.34 -16.55 6.31
C ASP A 52 1.35 -17.01 5.25
N LYS A 53 2.49 -16.31 5.21
CA LYS A 53 3.48 -16.48 4.14
C LYS A 53 4.05 -17.90 4.06
N GLU A 54 4.17 -18.62 5.18
CA GLU A 54 4.70 -19.99 5.20
C GLU A 54 3.69 -20.97 4.60
N LYS A 55 2.42 -20.90 5.00
CA LYS A 55 1.38 -21.78 4.41
C LYS A 55 1.13 -21.46 2.93
N VAL A 56 1.25 -20.20 2.53
CA VAL A 56 1.15 -19.83 1.10
C VAL A 56 2.36 -20.35 0.32
N LEU A 57 3.57 -20.35 0.92
CA LEU A 57 4.77 -20.94 0.33
C LEU A 57 4.59 -22.45 0.13
N ASP A 58 4.13 -23.17 1.16
CA ASP A 58 3.88 -24.61 1.09
C ASP A 58 2.85 -24.94 0.00
N LEU A 59 1.75 -24.18 -0.05
CA LEU A 59 0.73 -24.33 -1.10
C LEU A 59 1.33 -24.09 -2.49
N ALA A 60 2.00 -22.98 -2.70
CA ALA A 60 2.58 -22.63 -4.00
C ALA A 60 3.61 -23.66 -4.49
N SER A 61 4.42 -24.17 -3.56
CA SER A 61 5.41 -25.23 -3.82
C SER A 61 4.72 -26.55 -4.19
N SER A 62 3.72 -27.01 -3.41
CA SER A 62 3.00 -28.27 -3.67
C SER A 62 2.26 -28.27 -5.01
N LEU A 63 1.73 -27.11 -5.40
CA LEU A 63 1.01 -26.93 -6.66
C LEU A 63 1.93 -26.69 -7.86
N HIS A 64 3.23 -26.48 -7.63
CA HIS A 64 4.20 -26.12 -8.67
C HIS A 64 3.72 -24.93 -9.51
N VAL A 65 3.38 -23.81 -8.87
CA VAL A 65 2.87 -22.63 -9.58
C VAL A 65 3.97 -21.97 -10.40
N ASP A 66 3.63 -21.44 -11.57
CA ASP A 66 4.54 -20.67 -12.45
C ASP A 66 4.63 -19.19 -12.06
N GLY A 67 3.74 -18.74 -11.18
CA GLY A 67 3.72 -17.37 -10.68
C GLY A 67 2.72 -17.16 -9.55
N ILE A 68 2.95 -16.10 -8.80
CA ILE A 68 2.05 -15.64 -7.73
C ILE A 68 1.73 -14.18 -7.94
N LEU A 69 0.49 -13.78 -7.69
CA LEU A 69 0.02 -12.42 -7.89
C LEU A 69 -0.71 -11.90 -6.65
N CYS A 70 -0.27 -10.74 -6.18
CA CYS A 70 -1.03 -9.88 -5.29
C CYS A 70 -1.72 -8.80 -6.13
N PHE A 71 -3.05 -8.72 -6.09
CA PHE A 71 -3.84 -7.73 -6.79
C PHE A 71 -4.80 -7.05 -5.81
N ALA A 72 -4.71 -5.71 -5.71
CA ALA A 72 -5.59 -4.89 -4.87
C ALA A 72 -5.62 -5.29 -3.38
N SER A 73 -4.49 -5.75 -2.81
CA SER A 73 -4.41 -6.19 -1.41
C SER A 73 -3.05 -5.89 -0.79
N ASP A 74 -2.92 -4.76 -0.06
CA ASP A 74 -1.68 -4.42 0.63
C ASP A 74 -1.18 -5.52 1.58
N PRO A 75 -2.05 -6.15 2.40
CA PRO A 75 -1.59 -7.18 3.32
C PRO A 75 -0.99 -8.41 2.65
N ALA A 76 -1.36 -8.68 1.40
CA ALA A 76 -0.89 -9.83 0.65
C ALA A 76 0.40 -9.57 -0.14
N ALA A 77 0.79 -8.30 -0.36
CA ALA A 77 1.95 -7.96 -1.16
C ALA A 77 3.26 -8.54 -0.60
N PRO A 78 3.56 -8.44 0.71
CA PRO A 78 4.74 -9.07 1.30
C PRO A 78 4.76 -10.59 1.12
N THR A 79 3.62 -11.26 1.30
CA THR A 79 3.50 -12.71 1.09
C THR A 79 3.80 -13.12 -0.35
N SER A 80 3.25 -12.38 -1.32
CA SER A 80 3.51 -12.61 -2.74
C SER A 80 5.00 -12.50 -3.06
N ALA A 81 5.66 -11.46 -2.54
CA ALA A 81 7.09 -11.25 -2.74
C ALA A 81 7.95 -12.34 -2.08
N TYR A 82 7.63 -12.69 -0.83
CA TYR A 82 8.32 -13.75 -0.09
C TYR A 82 8.29 -15.09 -0.85
N VAL A 83 7.09 -15.50 -1.29
CA VAL A 83 6.91 -16.77 -2.02
C VAL A 83 7.62 -16.72 -3.38
N SER A 84 7.52 -15.62 -4.11
CA SER A 84 8.23 -15.44 -5.37
C SER A 84 9.74 -15.60 -5.21
N GLU A 85 10.31 -14.96 -4.17
CA GLU A 85 11.75 -15.02 -3.90
C GLU A 85 12.19 -16.43 -3.50
N LYS A 86 11.45 -17.11 -2.61
CA LYS A 86 11.77 -18.47 -2.14
C LYS A 86 11.71 -19.51 -3.24
N LEU A 87 10.78 -19.37 -4.19
CA LEU A 87 10.58 -20.32 -5.29
C LEU A 87 11.29 -19.90 -6.59
N GLY A 88 12.01 -18.79 -6.63
CA GLY A 88 12.66 -18.28 -7.84
C GLY A 88 11.68 -17.87 -8.91
N LEU A 89 10.46 -17.48 -8.55
CA LEU A 89 9.43 -17.01 -9.46
C LEU A 89 9.65 -15.53 -9.83
N PRO A 90 9.09 -15.08 -10.97
CA PRO A 90 9.15 -13.67 -11.32
C PRO A 90 8.50 -12.79 -10.24
N GLY A 91 9.23 -11.77 -9.76
CA GLY A 91 8.75 -10.87 -8.72
C GLY A 91 9.83 -9.88 -8.27
N ASN A 92 9.47 -9.03 -7.34
CA ASN A 92 10.39 -8.14 -6.62
C ASN A 92 10.79 -8.79 -5.28
N SER A 93 11.94 -8.38 -4.71
CA SER A 93 12.41 -8.94 -3.45
C SER A 93 11.48 -8.56 -2.29
N PHE A 94 11.41 -9.44 -1.29
CA PHE A 94 10.58 -9.27 -0.10
C PHE A 94 10.87 -7.97 0.63
N ASP A 95 12.15 -7.69 0.91
CA ASP A 95 12.55 -6.48 1.65
C ASP A 95 12.14 -5.19 0.94
N LYS A 96 12.25 -5.15 -0.40
CA LYS A 96 11.84 -3.97 -1.18
C LYS A 96 10.33 -3.78 -1.18
N ILE A 97 9.56 -4.86 -1.20
CA ILE A 97 8.09 -4.78 -1.10
C ILE A 97 7.69 -4.32 0.31
N CYS A 98 8.35 -4.79 1.37
CA CYS A 98 8.13 -4.30 2.74
C CYS A 98 8.47 -2.82 2.87
N LEU A 99 9.57 -2.36 2.26
CA LEU A 99 9.96 -0.94 2.23
C LEU A 99 8.81 -0.04 1.75
N PHE A 100 8.07 -0.46 0.73
CA PHE A 100 6.94 0.29 0.20
C PHE A 100 5.64 0.08 0.98
N GLY A 101 5.46 -1.10 1.57
CA GLY A 101 4.25 -1.47 2.33
C GLY A 101 4.21 -0.97 3.77
N GLU A 102 5.36 -0.63 4.35
CA GLU A 102 5.48 -0.22 5.75
C GLU A 102 5.81 1.27 5.87
N LYS A 103 4.88 2.04 6.44
CA LYS A 103 4.97 3.51 6.47
C LYS A 103 6.25 4.05 7.09
N HIS A 104 6.77 3.42 8.15
CA HIS A 104 8.00 3.88 8.81
C HIS A 104 9.24 3.65 7.94
N LEU A 105 9.33 2.51 7.26
CA LEU A 105 10.41 2.23 6.31
C LEU A 105 10.35 3.17 5.10
N TRP A 106 9.14 3.41 4.60
CA TRP A 106 8.91 4.36 3.51
C TRP A 106 9.35 5.78 3.89
N ARG A 107 9.00 6.27 5.08
CA ARG A 107 9.44 7.59 5.57
C ARG A 107 10.95 7.68 5.72
N GLN A 108 11.58 6.63 6.24
CA GLN A 108 13.05 6.56 6.35
C GLN A 108 13.71 6.63 4.97
N PHE A 109 13.29 5.79 4.03
CA PHE A 109 13.81 5.76 2.66
C PHE A 109 13.69 7.11 1.97
N LEU A 110 12.53 7.73 2.05
CA LEU A 110 12.32 9.05 1.45
C LEU A 110 13.26 10.12 2.04
N ARG A 111 13.42 10.12 3.36
CA ARG A 111 14.32 11.07 4.06
C ARG A 111 15.77 10.87 3.65
N GLU A 112 16.25 9.64 3.64
CA GLU A 112 17.64 9.30 3.27
C GLU A 112 17.96 9.65 1.81
N ASN A 113 16.95 9.71 0.95
CA ASN A 113 17.09 10.04 -0.46
C ASN A 113 16.68 11.49 -0.81
N GLY A 114 16.49 12.36 0.19
CA GLY A 114 16.28 13.80 -0.01
C GLY A 114 14.91 14.17 -0.59
N PHE A 115 13.88 13.37 -0.31
CA PHE A 115 12.49 13.73 -0.59
C PHE A 115 11.90 14.56 0.55
N ASN A 116 10.80 15.29 0.27
CA ASN A 116 10.04 15.90 1.35
C ASN A 116 9.31 14.80 2.14
N VAL A 117 9.50 14.82 3.45
CA VAL A 117 8.83 13.93 4.39
C VAL A 117 8.33 14.71 5.59
N PRO A 118 7.15 14.38 6.15
CA PRO A 118 6.77 14.91 7.46
C PRO A 118 7.80 14.45 8.51
N LYS A 119 7.99 15.23 9.60
CA LYS A 119 8.66 14.70 10.79
C LYS A 119 7.90 13.44 11.20
N ALA A 120 8.59 12.32 11.33
CA ALA A 120 7.96 11.05 11.62
C ALA A 120 8.88 10.16 12.45
N LYS A 121 8.31 9.47 13.44
CA LYS A 121 9.02 8.51 14.29
C LYS A 121 8.08 7.36 14.65
N SER A 122 8.61 6.15 14.66
CA SER A 122 7.87 4.94 15.03
C SER A 122 8.19 4.50 16.45
N TYR A 123 7.21 3.88 17.11
CA TYR A 123 7.29 3.48 18.51
C TYR A 123 6.60 2.12 18.70
N PHE A 124 7.11 1.34 19.64
CA PHE A 124 6.52 0.07 20.06
C PHE A 124 5.62 0.23 21.29
N ASP A 125 5.93 1.21 22.15
CA ASP A 125 5.19 1.50 23.36
C ASP A 125 4.95 3.01 23.48
N ILE A 126 3.80 3.40 24.05
CA ILE A 126 3.45 4.79 24.32
C ILE A 126 4.43 5.45 25.32
N GLN A 127 5.03 4.67 26.22
CA GLN A 127 6.01 5.15 27.18
C GLN A 127 7.32 5.64 26.52
N GLU A 128 7.59 5.24 25.27
CA GLU A 128 8.74 5.72 24.50
C GLU A 128 8.51 7.11 23.89
N VAL A 129 7.25 7.60 23.93
CA VAL A 129 6.87 8.85 23.27
C VAL A 129 7.13 10.03 24.19
N ASP A 130 8.06 10.88 23.80
CA ASP A 130 8.13 12.22 24.39
C ASP A 130 7.06 13.11 23.73
N VAL A 131 6.01 13.42 24.48
CA VAL A 131 4.87 14.19 23.97
C VAL A 131 5.22 15.64 23.65
N ASP A 132 6.28 16.18 24.25
CA ASP A 132 6.74 17.55 24.03
C ASP A 132 7.66 17.68 22.78
N ASP A 133 8.09 16.55 22.20
CA ASP A 133 8.81 16.51 20.91
C ASP A 133 7.92 16.88 19.70
N TRP A 134 6.61 16.97 19.89
CA TRP A 134 5.65 17.10 18.80
C TRP A 134 4.94 18.45 18.76
N GLU A 135 4.89 19.03 17.57
CA GLU A 135 4.01 20.16 17.27
C GLU A 135 2.64 19.63 16.82
N TYR A 136 1.61 19.92 17.59
CA TYR A 136 0.25 19.48 17.29
C TYR A 136 -0.45 20.38 16.27
N PRO A 137 -1.34 19.84 15.43
CA PRO A 137 -1.81 18.47 15.44
C PRO A 137 -0.81 17.48 14.81
N VAL A 138 -0.86 16.22 15.27
CA VAL A 138 -0.10 15.11 14.69
C VAL A 138 -1.03 14.02 14.13
N MET A 139 -0.48 13.18 13.26
CA MET A 139 -1.14 11.98 12.78
C MET A 139 -0.57 10.74 13.47
N VAL A 140 -1.44 9.92 14.04
CA VAL A 140 -1.07 8.64 14.67
C VAL A 140 -1.65 7.51 13.85
N LYS A 141 -0.80 6.55 13.42
CA LYS A 141 -1.21 5.49 12.48
C LYS A 141 -0.46 4.18 12.73
N PRO A 142 -1.08 3.03 12.43
CA PRO A 142 -0.34 1.78 12.33
C PRO A 142 0.59 1.81 11.11
N VAL A 143 1.76 1.20 11.22
CA VAL A 143 2.75 1.22 10.12
C VAL A 143 2.35 0.35 8.93
N ASP A 144 1.52 -0.68 9.15
CA ASP A 144 1.24 -1.78 8.23
C ASP A 144 -0.26 -2.02 7.96
N SER A 145 -1.11 -1.03 8.24
CA SER A 145 -2.54 -1.07 7.96
C SER A 145 -2.88 -0.28 6.69
N SER A 146 -3.94 -0.70 6.00
CA SER A 146 -4.48 -0.07 4.80
C SER A 146 -5.93 0.38 4.98
N GLY A 147 -6.42 1.24 4.08
CA GLY A 147 -7.80 1.74 4.11
C GLY A 147 -8.08 2.64 5.31
N SER A 148 -7.11 3.43 5.71
CA SER A 148 -7.18 4.40 6.82
C SER A 148 -7.60 3.82 8.18
N LYS A 149 -7.50 2.51 8.38
CA LYS A 149 -7.84 1.85 9.65
C LYS A 149 -6.78 2.17 10.71
N GLY A 150 -7.24 2.56 11.89
CA GLY A 150 -6.36 2.89 13.02
C GLY A 150 -5.68 4.26 12.90
N ILE A 151 -6.13 5.14 11.99
CA ILE A 151 -5.57 6.49 11.81
C ILE A 151 -6.35 7.49 12.67
N SER A 152 -5.62 8.32 13.40
CA SER A 152 -6.17 9.43 14.20
C SER A 152 -5.39 10.71 13.94
N LYS A 153 -6.09 11.84 13.87
CA LYS A 153 -5.51 13.17 14.02
C LYS A 153 -5.66 13.61 15.47
N VAL A 154 -4.55 13.92 16.11
CA VAL A 154 -4.46 14.28 17.53
C VAL A 154 -4.10 15.75 17.63
N PHE A 155 -4.91 16.52 18.34
CA PHE A 155 -4.81 17.98 18.42
C PHE A 155 -3.99 18.48 19.60
N ASP A 156 -3.78 17.63 20.60
CA ASP A 156 -3.03 17.92 21.83
C ASP A 156 -2.48 16.64 22.44
N LYS A 157 -1.65 16.76 23.44
CA LYS A 157 -1.01 15.63 24.14
C LYS A 157 -1.98 14.71 24.88
N ASP A 158 -3.13 15.22 25.29
CA ASP A 158 -4.08 14.46 26.11
C ASP A 158 -4.74 13.34 25.28
N GLY A 159 -4.96 13.58 23.97
CA GLY A 159 -5.51 12.59 23.06
C GLY A 159 -4.51 11.56 22.53
N LEU A 160 -3.21 11.72 22.81
CA LEU A 160 -2.16 10.91 22.16
C LEU A 160 -2.17 9.45 22.61
N THR A 161 -2.39 9.18 23.89
CA THR A 161 -2.39 7.82 24.45
C THR A 161 -3.50 6.96 23.86
N ASP A 162 -4.72 7.48 23.76
CA ASP A 162 -5.86 6.74 23.20
C ASP A 162 -5.66 6.49 21.70
N ALA A 163 -5.18 7.49 20.97
CA ALA A 163 -4.87 7.36 19.54
C ALA A 163 -3.75 6.33 19.29
N PHE A 164 -2.75 6.28 20.16
CA PHE A 164 -1.67 5.30 20.07
C PHE A 164 -2.19 3.87 20.24
N HIS A 165 -2.96 3.60 21.29
CA HIS A 165 -3.53 2.27 21.52
C HIS A 165 -4.52 1.88 20.42
N PHE A 166 -5.29 2.84 19.91
CA PHE A 166 -6.15 2.59 18.75
C PHE A 166 -5.33 2.18 17.51
N ALA A 167 -4.27 2.93 17.18
CA ALA A 167 -3.39 2.56 16.07
C ALA A 167 -2.70 1.20 16.29
N LEU A 168 -2.21 0.94 17.51
CA LEU A 168 -1.55 -0.32 17.87
C LEU A 168 -2.46 -1.52 17.70
N SER A 169 -3.77 -1.36 17.96
CA SER A 169 -4.77 -2.44 17.79
C SER A 169 -4.91 -2.88 16.32
N TYR A 170 -4.65 -1.98 15.36
CA TYR A 170 -4.69 -2.26 13.91
C TYR A 170 -3.33 -2.63 13.31
N SER A 171 -2.23 -2.49 14.05
CA SER A 171 -0.91 -2.88 13.56
C SER A 171 -0.65 -4.37 13.81
N ARG A 172 -0.32 -5.11 12.75
CA ARG A 172 0.12 -6.50 12.84
C ARG A 172 1.54 -6.59 13.40
N LEU A 173 2.40 -5.65 13.02
CA LEU A 173 3.78 -5.54 13.49
C LEU A 173 3.91 -4.98 14.90
N LYS A 174 2.77 -4.47 15.47
CA LYS A 174 2.76 -3.80 16.78
C LYS A 174 3.69 -2.58 16.83
N ILE A 175 3.69 -1.82 15.74
CA ILE A 175 4.44 -0.57 15.61
C ILE A 175 3.47 0.54 15.24
N VAL A 176 3.58 1.68 15.90
CA VAL A 176 2.79 2.90 15.65
C VAL A 176 3.71 3.98 15.09
N LEU A 177 3.28 4.66 14.05
CA LEU A 177 3.91 5.84 13.50
C LEU A 177 3.19 7.08 14.01
N ILE A 178 3.95 8.01 14.61
CA ILE A 178 3.50 9.37 14.86
C ILE A 178 4.18 10.26 13.84
N GLU A 179 3.42 11.10 13.14
CA GLU A 179 3.98 12.02 12.15
C GLU A 179 3.30 13.40 12.19
N GLU A 180 4.04 14.40 11.78
CA GLU A 180 3.55 15.76 11.56
C GLU A 180 2.32 15.75 10.64
N PHE A 181 1.33 16.55 10.98
CA PHE A 181 0.17 16.76 10.11
C PHE A 181 0.52 17.71 8.98
N ILE A 182 0.50 17.21 7.75
CA ILE A 182 0.69 18.04 6.56
C ILE A 182 -0.61 18.74 6.19
N GLU A 183 -0.58 20.07 6.25
CA GLU A 183 -1.68 20.92 5.78
C GLU A 183 -1.66 20.99 4.26
N LYS A 184 -2.42 20.09 3.64
CA LYS A 184 -2.50 19.98 2.19
C LYS A 184 -3.34 21.07 1.55
N VAL A 185 -2.98 21.45 0.33
CA VAL A 185 -3.80 22.31 -0.56
C VAL A 185 -4.59 21.41 -1.51
N GLY A 186 -5.91 21.57 -1.52
CA GLY A 186 -6.79 20.77 -2.37
C GLY A 186 -7.00 19.32 -1.87
N PRO A 187 -7.53 18.43 -2.72
CA PRO A 187 -7.74 17.04 -2.38
C PRO A 187 -6.43 16.28 -2.24
N GLN A 188 -6.42 15.18 -1.49
CA GLN A 188 -5.35 14.20 -1.57
C GLN A 188 -5.40 13.54 -2.96
N ILE A 189 -4.24 13.38 -3.57
CA ILE A 189 -4.11 12.78 -4.88
C ILE A 189 -3.91 11.29 -4.70
N GLY A 190 -4.77 10.51 -5.34
CA GLY A 190 -4.63 9.07 -5.45
C GLY A 190 -4.45 8.66 -6.90
N GLY A 191 -4.17 7.40 -7.12
CA GLY A 191 -4.07 6.85 -8.47
C GLY A 191 -3.31 5.54 -8.53
N ASP A 192 -3.08 5.09 -9.74
CA ASP A 192 -2.36 3.87 -10.05
C ASP A 192 -1.30 4.12 -11.12
N GLY A 193 -0.24 3.31 -11.08
CA GLY A 193 0.79 3.36 -12.09
C GLY A 193 1.45 2.01 -12.34
N PHE A 194 2.26 1.99 -13.37
CA PHE A 194 3.11 0.86 -13.71
C PHE A 194 4.51 1.35 -14.06
N PHE A 195 5.48 0.88 -13.30
CA PHE A 195 6.89 1.09 -13.58
C PHE A 195 7.44 -0.15 -14.29
N GLY A 196 8.02 0.05 -15.46
CA GLY A 196 8.60 -1.01 -16.27
C GLY A 196 9.95 -1.47 -15.74
N THR A 197 10.89 -1.74 -16.63
CA THR A 197 12.24 -2.19 -16.25
C THR A 197 13.12 -1.02 -15.77
N SER A 198 12.94 0.17 -16.35
CA SER A 198 13.82 1.33 -16.12
C SER A 198 13.11 2.67 -16.10
N ARG A 199 11.80 2.71 -16.37
CA ARG A 199 11.01 3.95 -16.40
C ARG A 199 9.56 3.72 -16.06
N LEU A 200 8.88 4.80 -15.73
CA LEU A 200 7.44 4.82 -15.57
C LEU A 200 6.76 4.70 -16.95
N GLU A 201 5.98 3.64 -17.13
CA GLU A 201 5.28 3.36 -18.39
C GLU A 201 3.86 3.95 -18.39
N PHE A 202 3.26 4.04 -17.20
CA PHE A 202 1.91 4.54 -17.03
C PHE A 202 1.73 5.09 -15.63
N VAL A 203 0.98 6.19 -15.51
CA VAL A 203 0.42 6.68 -14.25
C VAL A 203 -0.87 7.45 -14.53
N CYS A 204 -1.87 7.25 -13.69
CA CYS A 204 -3.09 8.05 -13.67
C CYS A 204 -3.26 8.71 -12.30
N TYR A 205 -3.83 9.91 -12.30
CA TYR A 205 -4.08 10.71 -11.11
C TYR A 205 -5.56 11.00 -10.97
N GLY A 206 -6.09 10.79 -9.77
CA GLY A 206 -7.42 11.16 -9.36
C GLY A 206 -7.41 11.99 -8.09
N ASP A 207 -8.47 12.75 -7.87
CA ASP A 207 -8.68 13.53 -6.66
C ASP A 207 -9.52 12.71 -5.70
N GLN A 208 -8.99 12.38 -4.51
CA GLN A 208 -9.74 11.65 -3.49
C GLN A 208 -10.89 12.51 -2.96
N VAL A 209 -12.05 11.90 -2.85
CA VAL A 209 -13.24 12.49 -2.24
C VAL A 209 -13.40 11.89 -0.86
N VAL A 210 -13.54 12.74 0.15
CA VAL A 210 -13.79 12.34 1.54
C VAL A 210 -15.11 12.94 2.03
N ASP A 211 -15.76 12.24 2.94
CA ASP A 211 -16.93 12.75 3.65
C ASP A 211 -16.52 13.14 5.07
N ASN A 212 -16.32 14.43 5.29
CA ASN A 212 -15.91 14.95 6.59
C ASN A 212 -16.97 14.76 7.71
N SER A 213 -18.22 14.47 7.34
CA SER A 213 -19.28 14.19 8.33
C SER A 213 -19.15 12.78 8.93
N ILE A 214 -18.45 11.88 8.24
CA ILE A 214 -18.22 10.50 8.69
C ILE A 214 -16.76 10.34 9.14
N ASN A 215 -15.84 10.48 8.22
CA ASN A 215 -14.40 10.41 8.49
C ASN A 215 -13.60 11.04 7.34
N GLY A 216 -13.04 12.23 7.59
CA GLY A 216 -12.27 12.98 6.59
C GLY A 216 -10.95 12.34 6.13
N TYR A 217 -10.58 11.19 6.70
CA TYR A 217 -9.34 10.46 6.35
C TYR A 217 -9.61 9.19 5.53
N VAL A 218 -10.89 8.79 5.41
CA VAL A 218 -11.29 7.63 4.61
C VAL A 218 -11.88 8.12 3.29
N PRO A 219 -11.23 7.84 2.14
CA PRO A 219 -11.82 8.19 0.86
C PRO A 219 -13.14 7.43 0.65
N CYS A 220 -14.19 8.16 0.28
CA CYS A 220 -15.46 7.58 -0.15
C CYS A 220 -15.61 7.50 -1.68
N GLY A 221 -14.63 8.03 -2.41
CA GLY A 221 -14.59 8.00 -3.87
C GLY A 221 -13.34 8.66 -4.43
N MET A 222 -13.22 8.61 -5.76
CA MET A 222 -12.14 9.25 -6.49
C MET A 222 -12.67 9.84 -7.79
N LYS A 223 -12.25 11.06 -8.10
CA LYS A 223 -12.58 11.75 -9.37
C LYS A 223 -11.41 11.64 -10.34
N PHE A 224 -11.66 11.06 -11.50
CA PHE A 224 -10.71 11.00 -12.62
C PHE A 224 -11.19 11.83 -13.81
N PRO A 225 -10.27 12.48 -14.53
CA PRO A 225 -8.87 12.75 -14.17
C PRO A 225 -8.76 13.78 -13.05
N SER A 226 -7.64 13.78 -12.33
CA SER A 226 -7.34 14.82 -11.34
C SER A 226 -7.26 16.20 -11.98
N LEU A 227 -7.71 17.23 -11.23
CA LEU A 227 -7.64 18.63 -11.62
C LEU A 227 -6.27 19.29 -11.45
N LEU A 228 -5.24 18.53 -11.09
CA LEU A 228 -3.85 19.01 -11.03
C LEU A 228 -3.43 19.67 -12.34
N SER A 229 -2.64 20.75 -12.24
CA SER A 229 -2.01 21.34 -13.40
C SER A 229 -1.04 20.36 -14.09
N ALA A 230 -0.79 20.58 -15.38
CA ALA A 230 0.16 19.74 -16.14
C ALA A 230 1.57 19.77 -15.50
N SER A 231 2.03 20.94 -15.07
CA SER A 231 3.34 21.10 -14.42
C SER A 231 3.42 20.33 -13.09
N LEU A 232 2.36 20.37 -12.27
CA LEU A 232 2.36 19.65 -11.01
C LEU A 232 2.29 18.13 -11.22
N LYS A 233 1.51 17.64 -12.21
CA LYS A 233 1.51 16.24 -12.63
C LYS A 233 2.89 15.77 -13.04
N GLU A 234 3.61 16.56 -13.84
CA GLU A 234 4.97 16.24 -14.26
C GLU A 234 5.93 16.15 -13.07
N ARG A 235 5.90 17.12 -12.15
CA ARG A 235 6.73 17.09 -10.94
C ARG A 235 6.44 15.86 -10.08
N ILE A 236 5.17 15.53 -9.84
CA ILE A 236 4.78 14.32 -9.08
C ILE A 236 5.28 13.07 -9.80
N THR A 237 5.12 13.01 -11.13
CA THR A 237 5.58 11.88 -11.94
C THR A 237 7.09 11.68 -11.78
N ASN A 238 7.87 12.75 -11.85
CA ASN A 238 9.34 12.71 -11.70
C ASN A 238 9.75 12.23 -10.30
N GLU A 239 9.07 12.67 -9.23
CA GLU A 239 9.34 12.20 -7.87
C GLU A 239 9.00 10.73 -7.69
N ILE A 240 7.88 10.25 -8.25
CA ILE A 240 7.51 8.83 -8.21
C ILE A 240 8.54 7.97 -8.97
N GLU A 241 8.88 8.38 -10.19
CA GLU A 241 9.86 7.65 -11.00
C GLU A 241 11.24 7.60 -10.33
N ARG A 242 11.67 8.71 -9.73
CA ARG A 242 12.91 8.79 -8.95
C ARG A 242 12.87 7.86 -7.74
N ALA A 243 11.79 7.85 -6.97
CA ALA A 243 11.66 7.00 -5.79
C ALA A 243 11.71 5.51 -6.13
N ILE A 244 10.95 5.08 -7.17
CA ILE A 244 10.95 3.68 -7.60
C ILE A 244 12.31 3.29 -8.17
N SER A 245 12.94 4.16 -8.97
CA SER A 245 14.29 3.91 -9.53
C SER A 245 15.35 3.72 -8.45
N LEU A 246 15.36 4.59 -7.43
CA LEU A 246 16.29 4.51 -6.28
C LEU A 246 16.08 3.25 -5.44
N SER A 247 14.85 2.76 -5.32
CA SER A 247 14.56 1.51 -4.61
C SER A 247 15.07 0.27 -5.35
N GLY A 248 15.30 0.39 -6.67
CA GLY A 248 15.69 -0.72 -7.55
C GLY A 248 14.57 -1.73 -7.82
N LEU A 249 13.30 -1.39 -7.55
CA LEU A 249 12.13 -2.17 -7.98
C LEU A 249 11.97 -2.11 -9.50
N LYS A 250 11.46 -3.18 -10.08
CA LYS A 250 11.22 -3.30 -11.53
C LYS A 250 9.90 -4.01 -11.78
N LYS A 251 9.24 -3.67 -12.89
CA LYS A 251 7.94 -4.27 -13.29
C LYS A 251 6.93 -4.22 -12.15
N LEU A 252 6.78 -3.02 -11.55
CA LEU A 252 5.95 -2.76 -10.39
C LEU A 252 4.64 -2.11 -10.81
N SER A 253 3.52 -2.75 -10.52
CA SER A 253 2.23 -2.05 -10.40
C SER A 253 2.18 -1.38 -9.03
N PHE A 254 1.73 -0.14 -8.96
CA PHE A 254 1.64 0.56 -7.68
C PHE A 254 0.39 1.42 -7.60
N ASN A 255 -0.14 1.53 -6.40
CA ASN A 255 -1.12 2.53 -6.01
C ASN A 255 -0.38 3.70 -5.35
N LEU A 256 -0.85 4.92 -5.52
CA LEU A 256 -0.18 6.10 -4.98
C LEU A 256 -1.12 6.96 -4.13
N GLU A 257 -0.52 7.59 -3.11
CA GLU A 257 -1.11 8.68 -2.36
C GLU A 257 -0.09 9.82 -2.23
N VAL A 258 -0.49 11.01 -2.71
CA VAL A 258 0.35 12.20 -2.72
C VAL A 258 -0.38 13.36 -2.10
N MET A 259 0.33 14.16 -1.32
CA MET A 259 -0.12 15.46 -0.82
C MET A 259 0.78 16.59 -1.34
N VAL A 260 0.19 17.75 -1.50
CA VAL A 260 0.91 19.00 -1.84
C VAL A 260 0.55 20.03 -0.79
N ASP A 261 1.54 20.67 -0.18
CA ASP A 261 1.33 21.72 0.82
C ASP A 261 1.20 23.11 0.20
N LYS A 262 0.94 24.11 1.04
CA LYS A 262 0.82 25.52 0.64
C LYS A 262 2.12 26.15 0.07
N ASN A 263 3.26 25.51 0.29
CA ASN A 263 4.55 25.91 -0.24
C ASN A 263 4.91 25.12 -1.51
N ASP A 264 3.94 24.45 -2.10
CA ASP A 264 4.06 23.65 -3.33
C ASP A 264 5.05 22.47 -3.19
N LYS A 265 5.28 21.99 -1.95
CA LYS A 265 6.08 20.81 -1.67
C LYS A 265 5.24 19.54 -1.88
N ILE A 266 5.82 18.59 -2.57
CA ILE A 266 5.22 17.29 -2.86
C ILE A 266 5.65 16.30 -1.78
N TYR A 267 4.68 15.58 -1.22
CA TYR A 267 4.89 14.51 -0.25
C TYR A 267 4.33 13.21 -0.82
N LEU A 268 5.21 12.24 -1.08
CA LEU A 268 4.83 10.90 -1.47
C LEU A 268 4.40 10.14 -0.20
N MET A 269 3.12 10.22 0.13
CA MET A 269 2.59 9.67 1.39
C MET A 269 2.62 8.15 1.40
N GLU A 270 2.25 7.53 0.28
CA GLU A 270 2.24 6.07 0.12
C GLU A 270 2.44 5.70 -1.35
N LEU A 271 3.25 4.66 -1.59
CA LEU A 271 3.30 3.94 -2.86
C LEU A 271 3.09 2.46 -2.53
N GLY A 272 1.83 2.02 -2.53
CA GLY A 272 1.50 0.63 -2.29
C GLY A 272 2.02 -0.26 -3.42
N PRO A 273 2.79 -1.35 -3.16
CA PRO A 273 3.46 -2.14 -4.20
C PRO A 273 2.49 -3.12 -4.90
N ARG A 274 1.35 -2.62 -5.28
CA ARG A 274 0.25 -3.29 -5.99
C ARG A 274 -0.68 -2.24 -6.59
N ASN A 275 -1.48 -2.60 -7.57
CA ASN A 275 -2.52 -1.72 -8.10
C ASN A 275 -3.61 -1.42 -7.04
N GLY A 276 -4.32 -0.34 -7.22
CA GLY A 276 -5.48 0.03 -6.39
C GLY A 276 -6.62 -0.97 -6.48
N GLY A 277 -7.48 -0.95 -5.47
CA GLY A 277 -8.69 -1.75 -5.40
C GLY A 277 -9.98 -0.93 -5.54
N ASN A 278 -9.86 0.34 -5.86
CA ASN A 278 -10.99 1.29 -5.89
C ASN A 278 -11.59 1.41 -7.29
#